data_3fe18bf3c114d245862250ac1d86da69
#
_entry.id   3fe18bf3c114d245862250ac1d86da69
#
_cell.length_a   1.000
_cell.length_b   1.000
_cell.length_c   1.000
_cell.angle_alpha   90.00
_cell.angle_beta   90.00
_cell.angle_gamma   90.00
#
_symmetry.space_group_name_H-M   'P 1'
#
loop_
_entity.id
_entity.type
_entity.pdbx_description
1 polymer ?
#
loop_
_entity_poly.entity_id
_entity_poly.type
_entity_poly.pdbx_seq_one_letter_code
_entity_poly.pdbx_strand_id
1 'polypeptide(L)'
;VMGFAGWSGSGKTTLVEQVIAALSARGLVVSLVKHAHHSFDIDHAGKDSWRHRQAGCREVMVSSDQRWSLTRELRGAPEAGLEELLAHLGPCDLVLVEGFKRAAIPKIEVWRSVVSEPLLSPGDPRIVALATDTRVETALPRLDINNPEAVADFIVEFLDLRADSRSAL
;
A
#
# COMPACT_ATOMS: atom_id res chain seq x y z
N VAL A 1 -2.70 -3.18 9.83
CA VAL A 1 -2.68 -3.14 8.35
C VAL A 1 -3.88 -2.34 7.86
N MET A 2 -3.65 -1.41 6.90
CA MET A 2 -4.72 -0.62 6.28
C MET A 2 -4.57 -0.65 4.76
N GLY A 3 -5.63 -1.02 4.05
CA GLY A 3 -5.67 -1.04 2.59
C GLY A 3 -6.18 0.25 1.98
N PHE A 4 -5.74 0.54 0.74
CA PHE A 4 -6.30 1.56 -0.12
C PHE A 4 -6.85 0.89 -1.37
N ALA A 5 -8.16 0.94 -1.54
CA ALA A 5 -8.87 0.41 -2.70
C ALA A 5 -9.40 1.54 -3.57
N GLY A 6 -9.68 1.26 -4.83
CA GLY A 6 -10.24 2.22 -5.77
C GLY A 6 -9.86 1.88 -7.21
N TRP A 7 -10.49 2.52 -8.15
CA TRP A 7 -10.25 2.31 -9.57
C TRP A 7 -8.96 2.96 -10.06
N SER A 8 -8.52 2.59 -11.25
CA SER A 8 -7.37 3.25 -11.89
C SER A 8 -7.69 4.75 -12.09
N GLY A 9 -6.72 5.62 -11.87
CA GLY A 9 -6.92 7.06 -12.00
C GLY A 9 -7.61 7.76 -10.82
N SER A 10 -8.04 7.04 -9.78
CA SER A 10 -8.70 7.65 -8.60
C SER A 10 -7.76 8.47 -7.70
N GLY A 11 -6.46 8.48 -7.95
CA GLY A 11 -5.48 9.21 -7.15
C GLY A 11 -4.93 8.45 -5.94
N LYS A 12 -5.15 7.14 -5.86
CA LYS A 12 -4.65 6.28 -4.75
C LYS A 12 -3.17 6.48 -4.46
N THR A 13 -2.32 6.33 -5.46
CA THR A 13 -0.87 6.40 -5.27
C THR A 13 -0.45 7.76 -4.69
N THR A 14 -0.98 8.85 -5.24
CA THR A 14 -0.72 10.20 -4.73
C THR A 14 -1.15 10.37 -3.27
N LEU A 15 -2.35 9.87 -2.93
CA LEU A 15 -2.83 9.94 -1.54
C LEU A 15 -1.96 9.08 -0.61
N VAL A 16 -1.63 7.86 -1.02
CA VAL A 16 -0.80 6.94 -0.22
C VAL A 16 0.58 7.54 0.06
N GLU A 17 1.23 8.14 -0.94
CA GLU A 17 2.51 8.83 -0.78
C GLU A 17 2.44 9.94 0.28
N GLN A 18 1.40 10.78 0.23
CA GLN A 18 1.21 11.87 1.17
C GLN A 18 0.86 11.36 2.58
N VAL A 19 0.05 10.32 2.69
CA VAL A 19 -0.29 9.67 3.97
C VAL A 19 0.93 9.02 4.60
N ILE A 20 1.80 8.36 3.81
CA ILE A 20 3.08 7.83 4.31
C ILE A 20 3.93 8.96 4.90
N ALA A 21 4.04 10.09 4.21
CA ALA A 21 4.80 11.23 4.70
C ALA A 21 4.24 11.77 6.02
N ALA A 22 2.91 11.92 6.13
CA ALA A 22 2.23 12.38 7.33
C ALA A 22 2.43 11.44 8.53
N LEU A 23 2.29 10.12 8.31
CA LEU A 23 2.50 9.10 9.34
C LEU A 23 3.96 9.03 9.79
N SER A 24 4.90 9.09 8.84
CA SER A 24 6.34 9.07 9.14
C SER A 24 6.78 10.32 9.91
N ALA A 25 6.21 11.50 9.61
CA ALA A 25 6.45 12.73 10.37
C ALA A 25 5.99 12.63 11.83
N ARG A 26 5.06 11.72 12.14
CA ARG A 26 4.60 11.41 13.51
C ARG A 26 5.46 10.36 14.20
N GLY A 27 6.56 9.92 13.58
CA GLY A 27 7.50 8.93 14.11
C GLY A 27 7.06 7.47 13.91
N LEU A 28 6.02 7.20 13.13
CA LEU A 28 5.60 5.84 12.83
C LEU A 28 6.47 5.22 11.74
N VAL A 29 6.87 3.97 11.95
CA VAL A 29 7.55 3.15 10.95
C VAL A 29 6.49 2.52 10.04
N VAL A 30 6.42 3.01 8.80
CA VAL A 30 5.41 2.58 7.82
C VAL A 30 6.06 1.72 6.74
N SER A 31 5.48 0.55 6.48
CA SER A 31 5.81 -0.31 5.34
C SER A 31 4.66 -0.29 4.32
N LEU A 32 4.97 -0.59 3.06
CA LEU A 32 3.97 -0.61 1.98
C LEU A 32 4.07 -1.92 1.18
N VAL A 33 2.91 -2.53 0.92
CA VAL A 33 2.73 -3.57 -0.09
C VAL A 33 1.91 -2.99 -1.23
N LYS A 34 2.42 -3.02 -2.45
CA LYS A 34 1.72 -2.53 -3.64
C LYS A 34 1.49 -3.67 -4.63
N HIS A 35 0.23 -3.87 -5.02
CA HIS A 35 -0.15 -4.78 -6.09
C HIS A 35 -0.04 -4.07 -7.44
N ALA A 36 0.79 -4.59 -8.32
CA ALA A 36 0.91 -4.11 -9.70
C ALA A 36 -0.01 -4.95 -10.61
N HIS A 37 -0.86 -4.29 -11.42
CA HIS A 37 -1.77 -4.96 -12.35
C HIS A 37 -1.08 -5.42 -13.64
N HIS A 38 0.14 -4.99 -13.88
CA HIS A 38 0.95 -5.34 -15.05
C HIS A 38 2.32 -5.83 -14.58
N SER A 39 3.03 -6.51 -15.48
CA SER A 39 4.43 -6.88 -15.23
C SER A 39 5.23 -5.64 -14.84
N PHE A 40 6.00 -5.73 -13.80
CA PHE A 40 6.92 -4.69 -13.35
C PHE A 40 8.33 -5.26 -13.26
N ASP A 41 9.31 -4.42 -13.46
CA ASP A 41 10.70 -4.74 -13.18
C ASP A 41 11.34 -3.53 -12.47
N ILE A 42 11.90 -3.77 -11.29
CA ILE A 42 12.64 -2.77 -10.52
C ILE A 42 14.12 -2.79 -10.87
N ASP A 43 14.53 -3.77 -11.68
CA ASP A 43 15.90 -3.98 -12.12
C ASP A 43 16.12 -3.31 -13.48
N HIS A 44 17.38 -3.01 -13.79
CA HIS A 44 17.75 -2.45 -15.09
C HIS A 44 18.30 -3.54 -16.02
N ALA A 45 17.71 -3.64 -17.20
CA ALA A 45 18.17 -4.57 -18.23
C ALA A 45 19.70 -4.44 -18.47
N GLY A 46 20.39 -5.57 -18.48
CA GLY A 46 21.84 -5.64 -18.68
C GLY A 46 22.70 -5.50 -17.43
N LYS A 47 22.15 -5.13 -16.28
CA LYS A 47 22.86 -5.16 -14.99
C LYS A 47 23.03 -6.59 -14.48
N ASP A 48 23.97 -6.80 -13.57
CA ASP A 48 24.35 -8.14 -13.10
C ASP A 48 23.16 -8.87 -12.46
N SER A 49 22.38 -8.22 -11.63
CA SER A 49 21.18 -8.78 -11.02
C SER A 49 20.16 -9.25 -12.06
N TRP A 50 19.89 -8.43 -13.06
CA TRP A 50 19.03 -8.78 -14.20
C TRP A 50 19.59 -10.00 -14.97
N ARG A 51 20.89 -10.01 -15.28
CA ARG A 51 21.56 -11.13 -15.98
C ARG A 51 21.46 -12.44 -15.20
N HIS A 52 21.60 -12.39 -13.87
CA HIS A 52 21.45 -13.58 -13.03
C HIS A 52 20.02 -14.14 -13.08
N ARG A 53 18.99 -13.26 -13.05
CA ARG A 53 17.60 -13.68 -13.22
C ARG A 53 17.36 -14.31 -14.59
N GLN A 54 17.89 -13.71 -15.67
CA GLN A 54 17.79 -14.26 -17.03
C GLN A 54 18.53 -15.59 -17.18
N ALA A 55 19.62 -15.79 -16.46
CA ALA A 55 20.38 -17.05 -16.45
C ALA A 55 19.66 -18.19 -15.69
N GLY A 56 18.53 -17.91 -15.02
CA GLY A 56 17.71 -18.93 -14.37
C GLY A 56 17.67 -18.84 -12.86
N CYS A 57 18.31 -17.85 -12.22
CA CYS A 57 18.23 -17.67 -10.79
C CYS A 57 16.78 -17.36 -10.37
N ARG A 58 16.25 -18.13 -9.42
CA ARG A 58 14.87 -17.94 -8.92
C ARG A 58 14.72 -16.73 -8.03
N GLU A 59 15.72 -16.48 -7.20
CA GLU A 59 15.76 -15.34 -6.28
C GLU A 59 17.11 -14.64 -6.38
N VAL A 60 17.09 -13.34 -6.47
CA VAL A 60 18.29 -12.51 -6.41
C VAL A 60 18.14 -11.49 -5.31
N MET A 61 19.06 -11.54 -4.34
CA MET A 61 19.17 -10.53 -3.30
C MET A 61 20.33 -9.60 -3.65
N VAL A 62 20.03 -8.31 -3.71
CA VAL A 62 21.03 -7.25 -3.90
C VAL A 62 21.13 -6.45 -2.62
N SER A 63 22.34 -6.25 -2.12
CA SER A 63 22.58 -5.55 -0.87
C SER A 63 23.68 -4.49 -1.01
N SER A 64 23.50 -3.36 -0.34
CA SER A 64 24.49 -2.30 -0.15
C SER A 64 24.48 -1.83 1.30
N ASP A 65 25.29 -0.85 1.62
CA ASP A 65 25.32 -0.18 2.94
C ASP A 65 24.04 0.63 3.26
N GLN A 66 23.22 0.93 2.24
CA GLN A 66 22.04 1.78 2.42
C GLN A 66 20.70 1.04 2.25
N ARG A 67 20.69 -0.05 1.48
CA ARG A 67 19.47 -0.79 1.16
C ARG A 67 19.75 -2.18 0.64
N TRP A 68 18.76 -3.03 0.77
CA TRP A 68 18.75 -4.32 0.10
C TRP A 68 17.39 -4.55 -0.57
N SER A 69 17.37 -5.43 -1.56
CA SER A 69 16.15 -5.87 -2.22
C SER A 69 16.22 -7.36 -2.52
N LEU A 70 15.08 -8.04 -2.45
CA LEU A 70 14.90 -9.41 -2.88
C LEU A 70 13.94 -9.42 -4.07
N THR A 71 14.39 -9.94 -5.19
CA THR A 71 13.53 -10.19 -6.35
C THR A 71 13.34 -11.70 -6.52
N ARG A 72 12.08 -12.15 -6.54
CA ARG A 72 11.70 -13.54 -6.79
C ARG A 72 10.98 -13.65 -8.12
N GLU A 73 11.49 -14.49 -9.00
CA GLU A 73 10.84 -14.87 -10.26
C GLU A 73 9.83 -15.99 -10.02
N LEU A 74 8.57 -15.76 -10.29
CA LEU A 74 7.52 -16.76 -10.06
C LEU A 74 7.60 -17.94 -11.04
N ARG A 75 8.05 -17.70 -12.28
CA ARG A 75 8.26 -18.74 -13.31
C ARG A 75 7.07 -19.69 -13.46
N GLY A 76 5.85 -19.13 -13.48
CA GLY A 76 4.62 -19.90 -13.58
C GLY A 76 4.05 -20.41 -12.24
N ALA A 77 4.72 -20.14 -11.13
CA ALA A 77 4.10 -20.33 -9.82
C ALA A 77 2.97 -19.32 -9.60
N PRO A 78 1.96 -19.63 -8.76
CA PRO A 78 0.91 -18.70 -8.41
C PRO A 78 1.46 -17.38 -7.85
N GLU A 79 0.72 -16.30 -8.04
CA GLU A 79 1.00 -15.03 -7.41
C GLU A 79 0.96 -15.16 -5.88
N ALA A 80 1.93 -14.51 -5.21
CA ALA A 80 1.99 -14.49 -3.75
C ALA A 80 0.76 -13.79 -3.16
N GLY A 81 0.13 -14.43 -2.18
CA GLY A 81 -0.95 -13.83 -1.41
C GLY A 81 -0.46 -12.70 -0.51
N LEU A 82 -1.39 -11.82 -0.09
CA LEU A 82 -1.03 -10.70 0.79
C LEU A 82 -0.35 -11.17 2.08
N GLU A 83 -0.82 -12.25 2.70
CA GLU A 83 -0.23 -12.79 3.94
C GLU A 83 1.23 -13.22 3.75
N GLU A 84 1.54 -13.87 2.62
CA GLU A 84 2.91 -14.24 2.27
C GLU A 84 3.79 -13.00 2.12
N LEU A 85 3.30 -11.97 1.42
CA LEU A 85 4.04 -10.73 1.22
C LEU A 85 4.26 -9.97 2.53
N LEU A 86 3.27 -9.93 3.41
CA LEU A 86 3.39 -9.33 4.74
C LEU A 86 4.47 -10.02 5.59
N ALA A 87 4.62 -11.34 5.49
CA ALA A 87 5.64 -12.10 6.22
C ALA A 87 7.09 -11.78 5.79
N HIS A 88 7.29 -11.14 4.63
CA HIS A 88 8.60 -10.70 4.18
C HIS A 88 8.99 -9.29 4.67
N LEU A 89 8.05 -8.56 5.28
CA LEU A 89 8.34 -7.23 5.83
C LEU A 89 8.99 -7.35 7.21
N GLY A 90 9.94 -6.45 7.46
CA GLY A 90 10.52 -6.28 8.80
C GLY A 90 9.52 -5.65 9.79
N PRO A 91 9.89 -5.57 11.08
CA PRO A 91 9.06 -4.93 12.10
C PRO A 91 8.72 -3.49 11.72
N CYS A 92 7.44 -3.13 11.81
CA CYS A 92 6.93 -1.79 11.56
C CYS A 92 5.67 -1.55 12.40
N ASP A 93 5.27 -0.28 12.54
CA ASP A 93 4.08 0.09 13.30
C ASP A 93 2.82 -0.07 12.44
N LEU A 94 2.94 0.11 11.12
CA LEU A 94 1.83 0.03 10.18
C LEU A 94 2.28 -0.50 8.82
N VAL A 95 1.50 -1.39 8.26
CA VAL A 95 1.59 -1.74 6.83
C VAL A 95 0.43 -1.13 6.08
N LEU A 96 0.73 -0.30 5.10
CA LEU A 96 -0.23 0.14 4.09
C LEU A 96 -0.24 -0.84 2.92
N VAL A 97 -1.41 -1.04 2.32
CA VAL A 97 -1.58 -1.94 1.19
C VAL A 97 -2.28 -1.20 0.06
N GLU A 98 -1.59 -0.96 -1.05
CA GLU A 98 -2.17 -0.37 -2.25
C GLU A 98 -2.58 -1.46 -3.24
N GLY A 99 -3.83 -1.48 -3.62
CA GLY A 99 -4.40 -2.56 -4.44
C GLY A 99 -5.02 -3.66 -3.58
N PHE A 100 -4.86 -4.93 -3.96
CA PHE A 100 -5.44 -6.06 -3.24
C PHE A 100 -6.91 -5.88 -2.87
N LYS A 101 -7.73 -5.40 -3.82
CA LYS A 101 -9.15 -5.04 -3.60
C LYS A 101 -9.96 -6.13 -2.87
N ARG A 102 -9.59 -7.41 -3.08
CA ARG A 102 -10.29 -8.58 -2.50
C ARG A 102 -9.72 -9.04 -1.16
N ALA A 103 -8.61 -8.44 -0.70
CA ALA A 103 -8.01 -8.84 0.57
C ALA A 103 -8.95 -8.61 1.76
N ALA A 104 -8.87 -9.50 2.73
CA ALA A 104 -9.72 -9.50 3.92
C ALA A 104 -9.17 -8.54 5.02
N ILE A 105 -8.83 -7.32 4.65
CA ILE A 105 -8.30 -6.28 5.53
C ILE A 105 -9.20 -5.05 5.52
N PRO A 106 -9.21 -4.19 6.56
CA PRO A 106 -9.86 -2.90 6.50
C PRO A 106 -9.24 -2.03 5.40
N LYS A 107 -10.09 -1.30 4.68
CA LYS A 107 -9.68 -0.50 3.51
C LYS A 107 -10.33 0.88 3.53
N ILE A 108 -9.57 1.88 3.08
CA ILE A 108 -10.10 3.18 2.68
C ILE A 108 -10.33 3.12 1.17
N GLU A 109 -11.54 3.38 0.73
CA GLU A 109 -11.82 3.55 -0.68
C GLU A 109 -11.40 4.95 -1.13
N VAL A 110 -10.64 5.02 -2.21
CA VAL A 110 -10.24 6.28 -2.86
C VAL A 110 -11.03 6.44 -4.13
N TRP A 111 -11.91 7.43 -4.15
CA TRP A 111 -12.79 7.69 -5.27
C TRP A 111 -12.88 9.19 -5.59
N ARG A 112 -12.87 9.54 -6.86
CA ARG A 112 -13.05 10.90 -7.37
C ARG A 112 -14.17 10.92 -8.39
N SER A 113 -14.88 12.03 -8.46
CA SER A 113 -15.99 12.23 -9.42
C SER A 113 -15.55 12.14 -10.87
N VAL A 114 -14.27 12.35 -11.17
CA VAL A 114 -13.69 12.19 -12.51
C VAL A 114 -13.61 10.72 -12.96
N VAL A 115 -13.68 9.79 -12.01
CA VAL A 115 -13.72 8.35 -12.32
C VAL A 115 -15.17 7.96 -12.57
N SER A 116 -15.47 7.42 -13.76
CA SER A 116 -16.83 7.00 -14.16
C SER A 116 -17.29 5.72 -13.47
N GLU A 117 -16.39 5.01 -12.81
CA GLU A 117 -16.68 3.74 -12.17
C GLU A 117 -17.44 3.93 -10.85
N PRO A 118 -18.34 2.99 -10.49
CA PRO A 118 -19.10 3.08 -9.26
C PRO A 118 -18.22 2.88 -8.02
N LEU A 119 -18.75 3.28 -6.85
CA LEU A 119 -18.13 2.97 -5.57
C LEU A 119 -17.99 1.46 -5.37
N LEU A 120 -16.90 1.06 -4.73
CA LEU A 120 -16.64 -0.32 -4.31
C LEU A 120 -17.33 -0.65 -2.98
N SER A 121 -17.50 0.36 -2.13
CA SER A 121 -17.99 0.20 -0.76
C SER A 121 -19.35 -0.49 -0.63
N PRO A 122 -20.32 -0.33 -1.54
CA PRO A 122 -21.57 -1.10 -1.45
C PRO A 122 -21.40 -2.62 -1.57
N GLY A 123 -20.32 -3.06 -2.23
CA GLY A 123 -20.01 -4.48 -2.44
C GLY A 123 -18.91 -5.05 -1.53
N ASP A 124 -18.30 -4.22 -0.67
CA ASP A 124 -17.22 -4.67 0.21
C ASP A 124 -17.35 -4.08 1.63
N PRO A 125 -17.85 -4.87 2.58
CA PRO A 125 -18.04 -4.43 3.96
C PRO A 125 -16.73 -4.16 4.72
N ARG A 126 -15.58 -4.44 4.14
CA ARG A 126 -14.28 -4.13 4.71
C ARG A 126 -13.80 -2.72 4.34
N ILE A 127 -14.53 -2.00 3.51
CA ILE A 127 -14.29 -0.58 3.29
C ILE A 127 -14.85 0.17 4.48
N VAL A 128 -13.97 0.81 5.24
CA VAL A 128 -14.29 1.47 6.53
C VAL A 128 -14.37 2.99 6.41
N ALA A 129 -13.90 3.57 5.33
CA ALA A 129 -14.00 4.99 5.02
C ALA A 129 -13.89 5.24 3.51
N LEU A 130 -14.35 6.43 3.08
CA LEU A 130 -14.29 6.91 1.71
C LEU A 130 -13.47 8.20 1.66
N ALA A 131 -12.32 8.17 0.98
CA ALA A 131 -11.54 9.36 0.64
C ALA A 131 -11.98 9.88 -0.74
N THR A 132 -12.53 11.09 -0.77
CA THR A 132 -13.16 11.66 -1.98
C THR A 132 -13.03 13.18 -2.04
N ASP A 133 -13.14 13.74 -3.24
CA ASP A 133 -13.14 15.18 -3.52
C ASP A 133 -14.56 15.77 -3.65
N THR A 134 -15.60 14.99 -3.47
CA THR A 134 -16.97 15.43 -3.67
C THR A 134 -17.94 14.85 -2.62
N ARG A 135 -19.14 15.39 -2.57
CA ARG A 135 -20.19 14.83 -1.73
C ARG A 135 -20.80 13.58 -2.38
N VAL A 136 -20.77 12.49 -1.62
CA VAL A 136 -21.37 11.21 -1.99
C VAL A 136 -22.27 10.77 -0.84
N GLU A 137 -23.45 10.25 -1.16
CA GLU A 137 -24.31 9.61 -0.15
C GLU A 137 -23.70 8.27 0.27
N THR A 138 -23.29 8.21 1.54
CA THR A 138 -22.70 7.03 2.13
C THR A 138 -22.86 7.08 3.64
N ALA A 139 -23.01 5.93 4.29
CA ALA A 139 -22.95 5.79 5.73
C ALA A 139 -21.51 5.77 6.28
N LEU A 140 -20.50 5.62 5.41
CA LEU A 140 -19.11 5.58 5.81
C LEU A 140 -18.57 6.97 6.18
N PRO A 141 -17.60 7.06 7.08
CA PRO A 141 -16.80 8.27 7.27
C PRO A 141 -16.25 8.77 5.95
N ARG A 142 -16.45 10.06 5.66
CA ARG A 142 -15.91 10.72 4.48
C ARG A 142 -14.67 11.52 4.85
N LEU A 143 -13.61 11.25 4.13
CA LEU A 143 -12.32 11.91 4.28
C LEU A 143 -12.09 12.78 3.03
N ASP A 144 -11.57 13.98 3.21
CA ASP A 144 -11.14 14.81 2.09
C ASP A 144 -9.86 14.23 1.50
N ILE A 145 -9.93 13.78 0.24
CA ILE A 145 -8.78 13.21 -0.47
C ILE A 145 -7.62 14.22 -0.62
N ASN A 146 -7.88 15.51 -0.49
CA ASN A 146 -6.88 16.57 -0.56
C ASN A 146 -6.31 16.94 0.82
N ASN A 147 -6.76 16.26 1.89
CA ASN A 147 -6.25 16.43 3.24
C ASN A 147 -5.64 15.11 3.76
N PRO A 148 -4.40 14.78 3.37
CA PRO A 148 -3.73 13.54 3.78
C PRO A 148 -3.53 13.44 5.30
N GLU A 149 -3.42 14.56 6.01
CA GLU A 149 -3.32 14.57 7.46
C GLU A 149 -4.59 14.02 8.11
N ALA A 150 -5.78 14.42 7.65
CA ALA A 150 -7.04 13.87 8.14
C ALA A 150 -7.18 12.38 7.83
N VAL A 151 -6.66 11.90 6.69
CA VAL A 151 -6.62 10.48 6.38
C VAL A 151 -5.67 9.73 7.31
N ALA A 152 -4.52 10.31 7.63
CA ALA A 152 -3.57 9.76 8.58
C ALA A 152 -4.15 9.71 10.00
N ASP A 153 -4.85 10.77 10.44
CA ASP A 153 -5.56 10.81 11.73
C ASP A 153 -6.58 9.67 11.83
N PHE A 154 -7.40 9.51 10.79
CA PHE A 154 -8.37 8.42 10.73
C PHE A 154 -7.70 7.05 10.86
N ILE A 155 -6.58 6.81 10.17
CA ILE A 155 -5.86 5.54 10.24
C ILE A 155 -5.33 5.28 11.65
N VAL A 156 -4.72 6.28 12.27
CA VAL A 156 -4.16 6.20 13.64
C VAL A 156 -5.28 5.89 14.65
N GLU A 157 -6.41 6.58 14.56
CA GLU A 157 -7.55 6.38 15.43
C GLU A 157 -8.21 5.01 15.20
N PHE A 158 -8.49 4.66 13.94
CA PHE A 158 -9.17 3.41 13.59
C PHE A 158 -8.39 2.16 14.00
N LEU A 159 -7.05 2.20 13.92
CA LEU A 159 -6.17 1.09 14.28
C LEU A 159 -5.63 1.19 15.72
N ASP A 160 -6.03 2.19 16.50
CA ASP A 160 -5.50 2.49 17.84
C ASP A 160 -3.95 2.49 17.87
N LEU A 161 -3.36 3.13 16.87
CA LEU A 161 -1.90 3.22 16.78
C LEU A 161 -1.41 4.26 17.77
N ARG A 162 -0.64 3.81 18.77
CA ARG A 162 0.09 4.71 19.67
C ARG A 162 1.51 4.87 19.12
N ALA A 163 1.94 6.10 18.97
CA ALA A 163 3.36 6.34 18.83
C ALA A 163 4.01 5.87 20.15
N ASP A 164 4.48 4.64 20.19
CA ASP A 164 5.36 4.23 21.28
C ASP A 164 6.52 5.20 21.25
N SER A 165 6.74 5.86 22.38
CA SER A 165 7.94 6.63 22.65
C SER A 165 9.13 5.64 22.67
N ARG A 166 9.55 5.19 21.49
CA ARG A 166 10.83 4.53 21.33
C ARG A 166 11.87 5.61 21.56
N SER A 167 12.33 5.67 22.83
CA SER A 167 13.51 6.39 23.23
C SER A 167 14.59 6.17 22.19
N ALA A 168 15.11 7.28 21.67
CA ALA A 168 16.32 7.29 20.87
C ALA A 168 17.40 6.44 21.57
N LEU A 169 17.85 5.41 20.89
CA LEU A 169 19.13 4.76 21.15
C LEU A 169 20.12 5.22 20.09
#